data_8708eb6277b4af49d51812eb45c583bb
#
_entry.id   8708eb6277b4af49d51812eb45c583bb
#
_cell.length_a   1.000
_cell.length_b   1.000
_cell.length_c   1.000
_cell.angle_alpha   90.00
_cell.angle_beta   90.00
_cell.angle_gamma   90.00
#
_symmetry.space_group_name_H-M   'P 1'
#
loop_
_entity.id
_entity.type
_entity.pdbx_description
1 polymer ?
#
loop_
_entity_poly.entity_id
_entity_poly.type
_entity_poly.pdbx_seq_one_letter_code
_entity_poly.pdbx_strand_id
1 'polypeptide(L)'
;MASIAFLGTGNMGAGMAGCLIKAGHDLTVYNRTMEKTRPLAELGATAADTPQEAAKGADAVIAMVGDDEASKAVWLGDTGALAAETAENAMTVECSTLSHDWVLELAATAGQKGFRYIDCPVTGIPVKAAVGDLTLLVGAEAGDMETA
;
A
#
# COMPACT_ATOMS: atom_id res chain seq x y z
N MET A 1 17.11 1.68 -0.05
CA MET A 1 16.24 1.41 1.12
C MET A 1 15.22 2.51 1.17
N ALA A 2 13.94 2.18 1.16
CA ALA A 2 12.83 3.14 1.18
C ALA A 2 12.00 2.92 2.45
N SER A 3 11.35 3.98 2.93
CA SER A 3 10.33 3.92 3.98
C SER A 3 8.97 3.67 3.33
N ILE A 4 8.34 2.55 3.64
CA ILE A 4 7.11 2.10 2.99
C ILE A 4 6.00 1.89 4.01
N ALA A 5 4.83 2.50 3.76
CA ALA A 5 3.60 2.15 4.45
C ALA A 5 2.89 1.04 3.71
N PHE A 6 2.51 -0.04 4.39
CA PHE A 6 1.77 -1.13 3.80
C PHE A 6 0.41 -1.32 4.50
N LEU A 7 -0.66 -1.11 3.75
CA LEU A 7 -2.04 -1.08 4.24
C LEU A 7 -2.78 -2.35 3.80
N GLY A 8 -3.15 -3.16 4.78
CA GLY A 8 -3.80 -4.45 4.56
C GLY A 8 -2.84 -5.63 4.62
N THR A 9 -2.85 -6.33 5.76
CA THR A 9 -2.00 -7.49 6.03
C THR A 9 -2.80 -8.79 6.05
N GLY A 10 -3.73 -8.92 5.09
CA GLY A 10 -4.44 -10.16 4.84
C GLY A 10 -3.54 -11.21 4.17
N ASN A 11 -4.16 -12.26 3.62
CA ASN A 11 -3.41 -13.39 3.05
C ASN A 11 -2.40 -12.99 1.96
N MET A 12 -2.77 -12.06 1.07
CA MET A 12 -1.87 -11.55 0.03
C MET A 12 -0.90 -10.50 0.60
N GLY A 13 -1.44 -9.50 1.30
CA GLY A 13 -0.67 -8.37 1.79
C GLY A 13 0.43 -8.74 2.77
N ALA A 14 0.21 -9.72 3.64
CA ALA A 14 1.23 -10.21 4.56
C ALA A 14 2.45 -10.80 3.82
N GLY A 15 2.21 -11.57 2.75
CA GLY A 15 3.27 -12.11 1.90
C GLY A 15 4.05 -11.01 1.18
N MET A 16 3.33 -10.06 0.57
CA MET A 16 3.93 -8.92 -0.14
C MET A 16 4.78 -8.06 0.81
N ALA A 17 4.23 -7.66 1.96
CA ALA A 17 4.95 -6.88 2.97
C ALA A 17 6.19 -7.63 3.49
N GLY A 18 6.07 -8.93 3.74
CA GLY A 18 7.19 -9.77 4.14
C GLY A 18 8.35 -9.81 3.12
N CYS A 19 8.04 -9.76 1.82
CA CYS A 19 9.05 -9.67 0.77
C CYS A 19 9.77 -8.31 0.78
N LEU A 20 9.04 -7.21 1.03
CA LEU A 20 9.64 -5.88 1.12
C LEU A 20 10.58 -5.76 2.34
N ILE A 21 10.20 -6.33 3.49
CA ILE A 21 11.09 -6.40 4.67
C ILE A 21 12.37 -7.17 4.34
N LYS A 22 12.25 -8.34 3.69
CA LYS A 22 13.40 -9.16 3.29
C LYS A 22 14.31 -8.45 2.27
N ALA A 23 13.75 -7.56 1.45
CA ALA A 23 14.49 -6.73 0.51
C ALA A 23 15.22 -5.56 1.19
N GLY A 24 15.02 -5.36 2.50
CA GLY A 24 15.72 -4.35 3.30
C GLY A 24 15.01 -3.00 3.36
N HIS A 25 13.73 -2.92 3.01
CA HIS A 25 12.93 -1.71 3.18
C HIS A 25 12.47 -1.56 4.64
N ASP A 26 12.29 -0.31 5.07
CA ASP A 26 11.72 0.02 6.38
C ASP A 26 10.18 0.09 6.24
N LEU A 27 9.48 -0.83 6.91
CA LEU A 27 8.03 -0.95 6.78
C LEU A 27 7.29 -0.50 8.02
N THR A 28 6.27 0.34 7.80
CA THR A 28 5.18 0.57 8.73
C THR A 28 3.92 -0.07 8.17
N VAL A 29 3.28 -0.95 8.94
CA VAL A 29 2.14 -1.74 8.49
C VAL A 29 0.87 -1.36 9.25
N TYR A 30 -0.25 -1.36 8.54
CA TYR A 30 -1.58 -1.18 9.11
C TYR A 30 -2.53 -2.29 8.65
N ASN A 31 -3.37 -2.74 9.54
CA ASN A 31 -4.51 -3.60 9.21
C ASN A 31 -5.69 -3.29 10.14
N ARG A 32 -6.92 -3.30 9.61
CA ARG A 32 -8.14 -3.11 10.41
C ARG A 32 -8.21 -4.04 11.62
N THR A 33 -7.76 -5.28 11.48
CA THR A 33 -7.57 -6.24 12.58
C THR A 33 -6.09 -6.21 12.96
N MET A 34 -5.74 -5.50 14.04
CA MET A 34 -4.36 -5.24 14.46
C MET A 34 -3.55 -6.53 14.65
N GLU A 35 -4.16 -7.59 15.17
CA GLU A 35 -3.47 -8.88 15.38
C GLU A 35 -2.83 -9.44 14.10
N LYS A 36 -3.37 -9.10 12.92
CA LYS A 36 -2.80 -9.52 11.63
C LYS A 36 -1.50 -8.82 11.26
N THR A 37 -1.13 -7.74 11.95
CA THR A 37 0.18 -7.09 11.75
C THR A 37 1.30 -7.79 12.51
N ARG A 38 0.97 -8.55 13.55
CA ARG A 38 1.93 -9.14 14.47
C ARG A 38 3.03 -9.97 13.79
N PRO A 39 2.74 -10.86 12.83
CA PRO A 39 3.80 -11.62 12.17
C PRO A 39 4.82 -10.74 11.43
N LEU A 40 4.38 -9.59 10.90
CA LEU A 40 5.26 -8.63 10.23
C LEU A 40 6.06 -7.80 11.23
N ALA A 41 5.46 -7.47 12.39
CA ALA A 41 6.18 -6.81 13.49
C ALA A 41 7.32 -7.70 14.04
N GLU A 42 7.09 -9.01 14.11
CA GLU A 42 8.14 -9.99 14.49
C GLU A 42 9.28 -10.06 13.44
N LEU A 43 9.02 -9.66 12.19
CA LEU A 43 10.03 -9.53 11.13
C LEU A 43 10.70 -8.14 11.09
N GLY A 44 10.30 -7.22 11.96
CA GLY A 44 10.91 -5.88 12.08
C GLY A 44 10.06 -4.72 11.56
N ALA A 45 8.82 -4.95 11.10
CA ALA A 45 7.92 -3.86 10.73
C ALA A 45 7.38 -3.12 11.96
N THR A 46 7.11 -1.84 11.82
CA THR A 46 6.36 -1.06 12.82
C THR A 46 4.85 -1.22 12.55
N ALA A 47 4.05 -1.51 13.56
CA ALA A 47 2.59 -1.52 13.45
C ALA A 47 2.03 -0.15 13.81
N ALA A 48 1.10 0.37 13.01
CA ALA A 48 0.41 1.64 13.23
C ALA A 48 -1.09 1.43 13.49
N ASP A 49 -1.68 2.33 14.27
CA ASP A 49 -3.10 2.26 14.64
C ASP A 49 -4.03 2.81 13.56
N THR A 50 -3.52 3.65 12.64
CA THR A 50 -4.29 4.22 11.53
C THR A 50 -3.49 4.18 10.23
N PRO A 51 -4.16 4.20 9.05
CA PRO A 51 -3.48 4.35 7.77
C PRO A 51 -2.67 5.64 7.66
N GLN A 52 -3.16 6.74 8.24
CA GLN A 52 -2.46 8.02 8.29
C GLN A 52 -1.14 7.91 9.05
N GLU A 53 -1.16 7.28 10.23
CA GLU A 53 0.06 7.05 11.01
C GLU A 53 1.06 6.16 10.27
N ALA A 54 0.56 5.10 9.61
CA ALA A 54 1.41 4.23 8.81
C ALA A 54 2.11 4.99 7.68
N ALA A 55 1.39 5.91 7.01
CA ALA A 55 1.88 6.65 5.86
C ALA A 55 2.79 7.85 6.22
N LYS A 56 2.89 8.22 7.50
CA LYS A 56 3.69 9.38 7.92
C LYS A 56 5.16 9.22 7.55
N GLY A 57 5.68 10.16 6.76
CA GLY A 57 7.06 10.18 6.31
C GLY A 57 7.42 9.10 5.29
N ALA A 58 6.45 8.34 4.78
CA ALA A 58 6.71 7.27 3.83
C ALA A 58 7.08 7.80 2.43
N ASP A 59 8.02 7.15 1.78
CA ASP A 59 8.36 7.36 0.36
C ASP A 59 7.32 6.72 -0.56
N ALA A 60 6.70 5.62 -0.10
CA ALA A 60 5.64 4.94 -0.80
C ALA A 60 4.56 4.43 0.16
N VAL A 61 3.31 4.48 -0.27
CA VAL A 61 2.16 3.91 0.43
C VAL A 61 1.52 2.86 -0.48
N ILE A 62 1.47 1.62 -0.03
CA ILE A 62 0.96 0.48 -0.78
C ILE A 62 -0.28 -0.08 -0.08
N ALA A 63 -1.37 -0.26 -0.81
CA ALA A 63 -2.58 -0.90 -0.29
C ALA A 63 -2.85 -2.25 -0.98
N MET A 64 -3.21 -3.24 -0.18
CA MET A 64 -3.69 -4.55 -0.62
C MET A 64 -4.83 -5.01 0.29
N VAL A 65 -6.05 -4.71 -0.10
CA VAL A 65 -7.29 -4.93 0.68
C VAL A 65 -8.34 -5.67 -0.15
N GLY A 66 -9.49 -5.97 0.44
CA GLY A 66 -10.43 -6.93 -0.12
C GLY A 66 -11.42 -6.37 -1.16
N ASP A 67 -11.76 -5.09 -1.09
CA ASP A 67 -12.83 -4.48 -1.89
C ASP A 67 -12.74 -2.94 -1.89
N ASP A 68 -13.62 -2.28 -2.65
CA ASP A 68 -13.69 -0.82 -2.76
C ASP A 68 -13.91 -0.14 -1.40
N GLU A 69 -14.76 -0.69 -0.54
CA GLU A 69 -15.05 -0.09 0.77
C GLU A 69 -13.83 -0.13 1.70
N ALA A 70 -13.10 -1.25 1.70
CA ALA A 70 -11.85 -1.37 2.43
C ALA A 70 -10.78 -0.42 1.87
N SER A 71 -10.71 -0.26 0.55
CA SER A 71 -9.80 0.68 -0.13
C SER A 71 -10.14 2.12 0.27
N LYS A 72 -11.40 2.55 0.17
CA LYS A 72 -11.85 3.87 0.64
C LYS A 72 -11.47 4.13 2.08
N ALA A 73 -11.67 3.14 2.95
CA ALA A 73 -11.37 3.26 4.39
C ALA A 73 -9.88 3.46 4.68
N VAL A 74 -8.97 2.90 3.90
CA VAL A 74 -7.53 3.08 4.11
C VAL A 74 -6.97 4.33 3.44
N TRP A 75 -7.58 4.81 2.36
CA TRP A 75 -7.09 5.99 1.64
C TRP A 75 -7.72 7.30 2.09
N LEU A 76 -9.02 7.32 2.40
CA LEU A 76 -9.80 8.54 2.61
C LEU A 76 -10.06 8.85 4.08
N GLY A 77 -10.58 10.07 4.34
CA GLY A 77 -10.94 10.54 5.67
C GLY A 77 -9.76 11.07 6.47
N ASP A 78 -10.02 11.53 7.69
CA ASP A 78 -9.03 12.20 8.55
C ASP A 78 -7.93 11.24 9.04
N THR A 79 -8.20 9.95 9.08
CA THR A 79 -7.25 8.91 9.46
C THR A 79 -6.76 8.07 8.27
N GLY A 80 -7.21 8.41 7.06
CA GLY A 80 -6.77 7.77 5.82
C GLY A 80 -5.37 8.17 5.40
N ALA A 81 -4.72 7.34 4.61
CA ALA A 81 -3.34 7.55 4.21
C ALA A 81 -3.11 8.85 3.41
N LEU A 82 -4.11 9.30 2.62
CA LEU A 82 -4.01 10.55 1.87
C LEU A 82 -4.12 11.82 2.75
N ALA A 83 -4.35 11.68 4.06
CA ALA A 83 -4.28 12.77 5.04
C ALA A 83 -2.90 12.83 5.74
N ALA A 84 -1.98 11.93 5.43
CA ALA A 84 -0.66 11.88 6.06
C ALA A 84 0.31 12.93 5.49
N GLU A 85 1.22 13.38 6.33
CA GLU A 85 2.44 14.10 5.92
C GLU A 85 3.49 13.07 5.49
N THR A 86 3.53 12.78 4.20
CA THR A 86 4.48 11.83 3.58
C THR A 86 5.76 12.51 3.14
N ALA A 87 6.71 11.76 2.61
CA ALA A 87 7.85 12.32 1.89
C ALA A 87 7.38 13.11 0.65
N GLU A 88 8.20 14.05 0.21
CA GLU A 88 7.92 14.82 -1.00
C GLU A 88 7.85 13.88 -2.22
N ASN A 89 6.81 14.04 -3.05
CA ASN A 89 6.54 13.17 -4.20
C ASN A 89 6.32 11.69 -3.84
N ALA A 90 5.78 11.41 -2.66
CA ALA A 90 5.46 10.05 -2.25
C ALA A 90 4.55 9.36 -3.27
N MET A 91 4.80 8.08 -3.45
CA MET A 91 4.05 7.24 -4.39
C MET A 91 2.92 6.52 -3.67
N THR A 92 1.72 6.56 -4.23
CA THR A 92 0.59 5.75 -3.78
C THR A 92 0.36 4.61 -4.75
N VAL A 93 0.38 3.38 -4.25
CA VAL A 93 0.26 2.16 -5.06
C VAL A 93 -0.94 1.36 -4.59
N GLU A 94 -1.94 1.23 -5.45
CA GLU A 94 -3.12 0.42 -5.15
C GLU A 94 -3.01 -0.96 -5.81
N CYS A 95 -2.82 -2.00 -5.01
CA CYS A 95 -2.64 -3.37 -5.48
C CYS A 95 -3.90 -4.23 -5.40
N SER A 96 -4.99 -3.71 -4.85
CA SER A 96 -6.24 -4.42 -4.69
C SER A 96 -6.97 -4.59 -6.03
N THR A 97 -7.82 -5.62 -6.13
CA THR A 97 -8.75 -5.79 -7.24
C THR A 97 -10.02 -4.99 -6.94
N LEU A 98 -10.20 -3.87 -7.63
CA LEU A 98 -11.24 -2.87 -7.35
C LEU A 98 -12.08 -2.56 -8.58
N SER A 99 -13.20 -1.85 -8.38
CA SER A 99 -14.00 -1.35 -9.49
C SER A 99 -13.25 -0.26 -10.27
N HIS A 100 -13.47 -0.21 -11.56
CA HIS A 100 -12.86 0.78 -12.46
C HIS A 100 -13.18 2.22 -12.02
N ASP A 101 -14.43 2.50 -11.67
CA ASP A 101 -14.85 3.85 -11.29
C ASP A 101 -14.16 4.33 -10.02
N TRP A 102 -14.01 3.44 -9.02
CA TRP A 102 -13.30 3.79 -7.80
C TRP A 102 -11.80 4.01 -8.04
N VAL A 103 -11.16 3.21 -8.87
CA VAL A 103 -9.73 3.40 -9.21
C VAL A 103 -9.50 4.76 -9.85
N LEU A 104 -10.37 5.21 -10.76
CA LEU A 104 -10.28 6.55 -11.37
C LEU A 104 -10.50 7.67 -10.35
N GLU A 105 -11.48 7.51 -9.44
CA GLU A 105 -11.74 8.48 -8.37
C GLU A 105 -10.54 8.58 -7.41
N LEU A 106 -9.95 7.44 -7.03
CA LEU A 106 -8.78 7.40 -6.16
C LEU A 106 -7.57 8.07 -6.82
N ALA A 107 -7.31 7.78 -8.09
CA ALA A 107 -6.23 8.40 -8.85
C ALA A 107 -6.37 9.94 -8.89
N ALA A 108 -7.58 10.44 -9.18
CA ALA A 108 -7.87 11.87 -9.20
C ALA A 108 -7.69 12.51 -7.80
N THR A 109 -8.18 11.84 -6.76
CA THR A 109 -8.08 12.33 -5.37
C THR A 109 -6.63 12.37 -4.89
N ALA A 110 -5.85 11.34 -5.17
CA ALA A 110 -4.42 11.29 -4.85
C ALA A 110 -3.65 12.41 -5.57
N GLY A 111 -3.90 12.59 -6.87
CA GLY A 111 -3.28 13.67 -7.66
C GLY A 111 -3.61 15.08 -7.15
N GLN A 112 -4.86 15.33 -6.76
CA GLN A 112 -5.27 16.62 -6.15
C GLN A 112 -4.53 16.93 -4.84
N LYS A 113 -4.10 15.91 -4.13
CA LYS A 113 -3.33 16.02 -2.88
C LYS A 113 -1.81 16.01 -3.09
N GLY A 114 -1.35 15.97 -4.34
CA GLY A 114 0.07 16.02 -4.69
C GLY A 114 0.78 14.66 -4.64
N PHE A 115 0.04 13.55 -4.52
CA PHE A 115 0.62 12.22 -4.60
C PHE A 115 0.77 11.77 -6.06
N ARG A 116 1.78 10.96 -6.29
CA ARG A 116 1.91 10.15 -7.51
C ARG A 116 1.07 8.88 -7.34
N TYR A 117 0.38 8.45 -8.36
CA TYR A 117 -0.53 7.30 -8.26
C TYR A 117 -0.20 6.19 -9.25
N ILE A 118 -0.19 4.98 -8.74
CA ILE A 118 -0.01 3.76 -9.52
C ILE A 118 -1.16 2.80 -9.20
N ASP A 119 -1.89 2.38 -10.24
CA ASP A 119 -2.78 1.24 -10.18
C ASP A 119 -1.98 -0.02 -10.51
N CYS A 120 -1.94 -0.96 -9.59
CA CYS A 120 -1.07 -2.12 -9.68
C CYS A 120 -1.75 -3.41 -9.18
N PRO A 121 -2.91 -3.78 -9.74
CA PRO A 121 -3.51 -5.05 -9.38
C PRO A 121 -2.56 -6.20 -9.62
N VAL A 122 -2.62 -7.20 -8.74
CA VAL A 122 -1.72 -8.35 -8.77
C VAL A 122 -2.48 -9.61 -9.16
N THR A 123 -1.80 -10.51 -9.84
CA THR A 123 -2.32 -11.87 -10.10
C THR A 123 -1.40 -12.91 -9.50
N GLY A 124 -2.00 -13.87 -8.82
CA GLY A 124 -1.32 -14.95 -8.09
C GLY A 124 -2.11 -15.39 -6.86
N ILE A 125 -1.49 -16.20 -6.05
CA ILE A 125 -2.05 -16.75 -4.82
C ILE A 125 -1.14 -16.43 -3.62
N PRO A 126 -1.62 -16.56 -2.37
CA PRO A 126 -0.84 -16.17 -1.19
C PRO A 126 0.56 -16.79 -1.09
N VAL A 127 0.72 -18.04 -1.53
CA VAL A 127 2.04 -18.71 -1.52
C VAL A 127 3.02 -18.03 -2.49
N LYS A 128 2.54 -17.51 -3.61
CA LYS A 128 3.34 -16.73 -4.56
C LYS A 128 3.68 -15.36 -4.01
N ALA A 129 2.75 -14.71 -3.32
CA ALA A 129 2.99 -13.45 -2.63
C ALA A 129 4.12 -13.58 -1.60
N ALA A 130 4.15 -14.67 -0.83
CA ALA A 130 5.14 -14.89 0.22
C ALA A 130 6.58 -15.12 -0.30
N VAL A 131 6.72 -15.46 -1.57
CA VAL A 131 8.04 -15.70 -2.22
C VAL A 131 8.39 -14.65 -3.28
N GLY A 132 7.57 -13.61 -3.44
CA GLY A 132 7.81 -12.51 -4.39
C GLY A 132 7.58 -12.91 -5.86
N ASP A 133 6.73 -13.90 -6.11
CA ASP A 133 6.45 -14.45 -7.47
C ASP A 133 5.03 -14.07 -7.94
N LEU A 134 4.61 -12.83 -7.68
CA LEU A 134 3.38 -12.27 -8.20
C LEU A 134 3.62 -11.60 -9.55
N THR A 135 2.61 -11.65 -10.43
CA THR A 135 2.58 -10.80 -11.61
C THR A 135 1.87 -9.49 -11.28
N LEU A 136 2.52 -8.37 -11.56
CA LEU A 136 2.02 -7.02 -11.34
C LEU A 136 1.50 -6.47 -12.67
N LEU A 137 0.26 -5.95 -12.67
CA LEU A 137 -0.35 -5.29 -13.83
C LEU A 137 -0.34 -3.78 -13.57
N VAL A 138 0.69 -3.12 -14.05
CA VAL A 138 0.97 -1.73 -13.66
C VAL A 138 0.36 -0.74 -14.64
N GLY A 139 -0.46 0.19 -14.12
CA GLY A 139 -0.98 1.34 -14.82
C GLY A 139 -0.59 2.64 -14.09
N ALA A 140 0.11 3.54 -14.78
CA ALA A 140 0.55 4.81 -14.24
C ALA A 140 0.82 5.83 -15.35
N GLU A 141 0.98 7.10 -14.99
CA GLU A 141 1.55 8.09 -15.89
C GLU A 141 3.00 7.71 -16.27
N ALA A 142 3.44 8.09 -17.48
CA ALA A 142 4.73 7.64 -18.01
C ALA A 142 5.92 7.95 -17.08
N GLY A 143 5.94 9.15 -16.47
CA GLY A 143 7.00 9.53 -15.53
C GLY A 143 6.97 8.79 -14.20
N ASP A 144 5.81 8.25 -13.81
CA ASP A 144 5.66 7.46 -12.60
C ASP A 144 6.10 6.01 -12.82
N MET A 145 5.87 5.47 -14.02
CA MET A 145 6.35 4.15 -14.42
C MET A 145 7.87 3.99 -14.35
N GLU A 146 8.63 5.05 -14.62
CA GLU A 146 10.10 5.00 -14.60
C GLU A 146 10.66 4.94 -13.16
N THR A 147 9.84 5.28 -12.16
CA THR A 147 10.26 5.38 -10.76
C THR A 147 9.72 4.22 -9.89
N ALA A 148 8.72 3.49 -10.41
CA ALA A 148 8.02 2.42 -9.71
C ALA A 148 8.85 1.16 -9.47
#